data_5eaf96928be17c9b0416d191be1aa7a4
#
_entry.id   5eaf96928be17c9b0416d191be1aa7a4
#
_cell.length_a   1.000
_cell.length_b   1.000
_cell.length_c   1.000
_cell.angle_alpha   90.00
_cell.angle_beta   90.00
_cell.angle_gamma   90.00
#
_symmetry.space_group_name_H-M   'P 1'
#
loop_
_entity.id
_entity.type
_entity.pdbx_description
1 polymer ?
#
loop_
_entity_poly.entity_id
_entity_poly.type
_entity_poly.pdbx_seq_one_letter_code
_entity_poly.pdbx_strand_id
1 'polypeptide(L)'
;MGEKMSKEYKKELLGFTAGNFDLLHPGYINCFKDAKNYCDKFIVFLQKDPSAHRKSKYKPVIPLYDRYKALKAIRYIDEVYTYQTEEELYELIKFFKPDIRILGEDYIGKEDFTGKDLPAKIIYTTRSHGWSTTKLKDLITKQTVKQNPDILKEK
;
A
#
# COMPACT_ATOMS: atom_id res chain seq x y z
N MET A 1 -23.60 38.34 27.90
CA MET A 1 -22.29 38.26 27.25
C MET A 1 -22.03 36.80 26.98
N GLY A 2 -22.23 36.34 25.78
CA GLY A 2 -21.94 34.94 25.39
C GLY A 2 -20.45 34.79 25.12
N GLU A 3 -19.77 33.95 25.89
CA GLU A 3 -18.47 33.45 25.54
C GLU A 3 -18.62 32.65 24.25
N LYS A 4 -18.08 33.17 23.14
CA LYS A 4 -17.85 32.40 21.94
C LYS A 4 -16.75 31.38 22.25
N MET A 5 -17.15 30.14 22.60
CA MET A 5 -16.26 29.02 22.55
C MET A 5 -15.84 28.87 21.09
N SER A 6 -14.61 29.28 20.77
CA SER A 6 -13.96 28.94 19.52
C SER A 6 -13.83 27.41 19.50
N LYS A 7 -14.61 26.72 18.64
CA LYS A 7 -14.34 25.33 18.31
C LYS A 7 -12.95 25.33 17.68
N GLU A 8 -11.94 24.90 18.43
CA GLU A 8 -10.66 24.51 17.83
C GLU A 8 -10.96 23.40 16.83
N TYR A 9 -10.91 23.74 15.55
CA TYR A 9 -10.98 22.74 14.49
C TYR A 9 -9.69 21.93 14.54
N LYS A 10 -9.77 20.72 15.13
CA LYS A 10 -8.68 19.76 15.08
C LYS A 10 -8.39 19.46 13.62
N LYS A 11 -7.15 19.68 13.18
CA LYS A 11 -6.70 19.34 11.82
C LYS A 11 -6.90 17.85 11.58
N GLU A 12 -7.56 17.49 10.48
CA GLU A 12 -7.69 16.10 10.01
C GLU A 12 -6.33 15.60 9.53
N LEU A 13 -5.83 14.50 10.11
CA LEU A 13 -4.57 13.90 9.73
C LEU A 13 -4.74 12.98 8.53
N LEU A 14 -3.99 13.23 7.47
CA LEU A 14 -3.95 12.45 6.26
C LEU A 14 -2.77 11.47 6.28
N GLY A 15 -3.08 10.18 6.19
CA GLY A 15 -2.08 9.13 6.04
C GLY A 15 -2.11 8.49 4.65
N PHE A 16 -0.98 7.94 4.23
CA PHE A 16 -0.92 7.20 2.97
C PHE A 16 0.05 6.01 3.01
N THR A 17 -0.14 5.11 2.08
CA THR A 17 0.83 4.09 1.67
C THR A 17 0.84 3.97 0.15
N ALA A 18 1.91 3.41 -0.41
CA ALA A 18 2.05 3.21 -1.85
C ALA A 18 2.54 1.79 -2.16
N GLY A 19 2.06 1.21 -3.24
CA GLY A 19 2.47 -0.10 -3.70
C GLY A 19 1.58 -0.64 -4.82
N ASN A 20 1.89 -1.84 -5.31
CA ASN A 20 1.10 -2.46 -6.37
C ASN A 20 -0.06 -3.31 -5.84
N PHE A 21 -0.03 -3.77 -4.59
CA PHE A 21 -1.09 -4.52 -3.91
C PHE A 21 -1.72 -5.62 -4.80
N ASP A 22 -0.89 -6.45 -5.40
CA ASP A 22 -1.31 -7.42 -6.41
C ASP A 22 -2.28 -8.46 -5.85
N LEU A 23 -1.82 -9.24 -4.87
CA LEU A 23 -2.64 -10.22 -4.16
C LEU A 23 -2.86 -9.72 -2.73
N LEU A 24 -4.08 -9.31 -2.43
CA LEU A 24 -4.44 -8.92 -1.08
C LEU A 24 -4.42 -10.13 -0.15
N HIS A 25 -3.77 -9.97 0.98
CA HIS A 25 -3.63 -11.00 2.00
C HIS A 25 -3.80 -10.37 3.40
N PRO A 26 -3.96 -11.15 4.46
CA PRO A 26 -4.18 -10.61 5.81
C PRO A 26 -3.14 -9.59 6.27
N GLY A 27 -1.90 -9.71 5.82
CA GLY A 27 -0.83 -8.75 6.13
C GLY A 27 -1.14 -7.33 5.65
N TYR A 28 -1.70 -7.17 4.44
CA TYR A 28 -2.15 -5.85 3.95
C TYR A 28 -3.34 -5.34 4.75
N ILE A 29 -4.31 -6.20 5.05
CA ILE A 29 -5.48 -5.79 5.83
C ILE A 29 -5.06 -5.29 7.21
N ASN A 30 -4.14 -5.99 7.88
CA ASN A 30 -3.60 -5.56 9.17
C ASN A 30 -2.89 -4.21 9.06
N CYS A 31 -2.07 -4.02 8.03
CA CYS A 31 -1.40 -2.74 7.76
C CYS A 31 -2.41 -1.58 7.59
N PHE A 32 -3.46 -1.78 6.80
CA PHE A 32 -4.48 -0.74 6.58
C PHE A 32 -5.30 -0.44 7.84
N LYS A 33 -5.61 -1.49 8.62
CA LYS A 33 -6.26 -1.33 9.92
C LYS A 33 -5.40 -0.51 10.87
N ASP A 34 -4.11 -0.85 10.97
CA ASP A 34 -3.17 -0.18 11.86
C ASP A 34 -2.95 1.28 11.45
N ALA A 35 -2.92 1.57 10.15
CA ALA A 35 -2.82 2.93 9.64
C ALA A 35 -3.90 3.86 10.18
N LYS A 36 -5.13 3.37 10.37
CA LYS A 36 -6.24 4.16 10.92
C LYS A 36 -6.07 4.54 12.39
N ASN A 37 -5.12 3.94 13.11
CA ASN A 37 -4.76 4.37 14.46
C ASN A 37 -3.95 5.68 14.48
N TYR A 38 -3.36 6.06 13.34
CA TYR A 38 -2.44 7.18 13.21
C TYR A 38 -3.00 8.34 12.38
N CYS A 39 -4.07 8.11 11.62
CA CYS A 39 -4.64 9.14 10.75
C CYS A 39 -6.18 9.05 10.72
N ASP A 40 -6.79 10.19 10.44
CA ASP A 40 -8.26 10.31 10.31
C ASP A 40 -8.72 9.85 8.91
N LYS A 41 -7.95 10.21 7.88
CA LYS A 41 -8.16 9.82 6.50
C LYS A 41 -6.94 9.03 5.99
N PHE A 42 -7.19 7.88 5.35
CA PHE A 42 -6.14 7.02 4.82
C PHE A 42 -6.32 6.78 3.33
N ILE A 43 -5.31 7.12 2.55
CA ILE A 43 -5.31 6.96 1.10
C ILE A 43 -4.23 5.96 0.65
N VAL A 44 -4.49 5.29 -0.46
CA VAL A 44 -3.57 4.35 -1.08
C VAL A 44 -3.18 4.87 -2.47
N PHE A 45 -1.89 4.97 -2.73
CA PHE A 45 -1.35 5.18 -4.06
C PHE A 45 -1.04 3.82 -4.68
N LEU A 46 -1.80 3.45 -5.70
CA LEU A 46 -1.76 2.15 -6.36
C LEU A 46 -0.88 2.21 -7.61
N GLN A 47 0.24 1.48 -7.60
CA GLN A 47 1.14 1.38 -8.75
C GLN A 47 0.51 0.53 -9.86
N LYS A 48 0.52 1.03 -11.10
CA LYS A 48 -0.06 0.34 -12.25
C LYS A 48 0.71 -0.95 -12.57
N ASP A 49 1.95 -0.82 -12.98
CA ASP A 49 2.80 -1.96 -13.31
C ASP A 49 4.28 -1.66 -12.98
N PRO A 50 4.80 -2.18 -11.87
CA PRO A 50 6.19 -1.96 -11.48
C PRO A 50 7.19 -2.60 -12.43
N SER A 51 6.81 -3.65 -13.18
CA SER A 51 7.69 -4.36 -14.12
C SER A 51 8.06 -3.52 -15.35
N ALA A 52 7.24 -2.52 -15.68
CA ALA A 52 7.50 -1.63 -16.82
C ALA A 52 8.78 -0.79 -16.65
N HIS A 53 9.21 -0.53 -15.40
CA HIS A 53 10.37 0.31 -15.09
C HIS A 53 11.44 -0.41 -14.26
N ARG A 54 11.12 -1.57 -13.68
CA ARG A 54 12.02 -2.34 -12.81
C ARG A 54 12.07 -3.80 -13.26
N LYS A 55 13.14 -4.20 -13.96
CA LYS A 55 13.34 -5.57 -14.46
C LYS A 55 13.28 -6.65 -13.37
N SER A 56 13.57 -6.30 -12.11
CA SER A 56 13.49 -7.22 -10.97
C SER A 56 12.07 -7.43 -10.43
N LYS A 57 11.09 -6.69 -10.93
CA LYS A 57 9.69 -6.80 -10.52
C LYS A 57 8.88 -7.59 -11.54
N TYR A 58 7.97 -8.40 -11.02
CA TYR A 58 7.01 -9.11 -11.86
C TYR A 58 5.79 -8.22 -12.17
N LYS A 59 5.24 -8.44 -13.35
CA LYS A 59 3.94 -7.86 -13.70
C LYS A 59 2.88 -8.37 -12.71
N PRO A 60 1.99 -7.49 -12.23
CA PRO A 60 0.89 -7.91 -11.38
C PRO A 60 0.03 -8.99 -12.04
N VAL A 61 -0.37 -10.00 -11.26
CA VAL A 61 -1.27 -11.07 -11.71
C VAL A 61 -2.69 -10.52 -11.90
N ILE A 62 -3.12 -9.65 -10.97
CA ILE A 62 -4.44 -9.02 -11.02
C ILE A 62 -4.36 -7.72 -11.81
N PRO A 63 -5.23 -7.52 -12.82
CA PRO A 63 -5.29 -6.28 -13.58
C PRO A 63 -5.50 -5.05 -12.70
N LEU A 64 -5.04 -3.88 -13.16
CA LEU A 64 -5.11 -2.63 -12.41
C LEU A 64 -6.52 -2.32 -11.90
N TYR A 65 -7.51 -2.41 -12.77
CA TYR A 65 -8.89 -2.07 -12.43
C TYR A 65 -9.46 -2.96 -11.32
N ASP A 66 -9.14 -4.26 -11.35
CA ASP A 66 -9.61 -5.21 -10.33
C ASP A 66 -8.86 -5.01 -9.00
N ARG A 67 -7.58 -4.67 -9.03
CA ARG A 67 -6.84 -4.26 -7.82
C ARG A 67 -7.41 -2.97 -7.22
N TYR A 68 -7.73 -2.00 -8.06
CA TYR A 68 -8.40 -0.76 -7.64
C TYR A 68 -9.73 -1.06 -6.94
N LYS A 69 -10.59 -1.88 -7.56
CA LYS A 69 -11.88 -2.28 -6.97
C LYS A 69 -11.72 -2.99 -5.63
N ALA A 70 -10.76 -3.91 -5.54
CA ALA A 70 -10.50 -4.64 -4.30
C ALA A 70 -10.06 -3.69 -3.17
N LEU A 71 -9.17 -2.74 -3.45
CA LEU A 71 -8.76 -1.74 -2.46
C LEU A 71 -9.92 -0.81 -2.05
N LYS A 72 -10.75 -0.39 -3.00
CA LYS A 72 -11.93 0.44 -2.71
C LYS A 72 -12.97 -0.26 -1.83
N ALA A 73 -13.00 -1.58 -1.83
CA ALA A 73 -13.89 -2.38 -0.98
C ALA A 73 -13.38 -2.54 0.46
N ILE A 74 -12.13 -2.16 0.74
CA ILE A 74 -11.54 -2.29 2.08
C ILE A 74 -11.99 -1.12 2.95
N ARG A 75 -12.66 -1.45 4.05
CA ARG A 75 -13.26 -0.48 4.99
C ARG A 75 -12.27 0.52 5.62
N TYR A 76 -10.98 0.21 5.62
CA TYR A 76 -9.94 1.07 6.22
C TYR A 76 -9.36 2.08 5.24
N ILE A 77 -9.68 1.99 3.95
CA ILE A 77 -9.16 2.87 2.89
C ILE A 77 -10.25 3.86 2.51
N ASP A 78 -9.94 5.14 2.58
CA ASP A 78 -10.88 6.20 2.23
C ASP A 78 -10.84 6.52 0.73
N GLU A 79 -9.62 6.57 0.14
CA GLU A 79 -9.44 6.88 -1.29
C GLU A 79 -8.29 6.08 -1.89
N VAL A 80 -8.35 5.85 -3.19
CA VAL A 80 -7.29 5.18 -3.98
C VAL A 80 -6.99 6.02 -5.21
N TYR A 81 -5.70 6.31 -5.44
CA TYR A 81 -5.19 7.00 -6.63
C TYR A 81 -4.13 6.13 -7.29
N THR A 82 -4.02 6.18 -8.61
CA THR A 82 -3.07 5.37 -9.36
C THR A 82 -1.87 6.18 -9.83
N TYR A 83 -0.72 5.52 -9.90
CA TYR A 83 0.50 6.07 -10.48
C TYR A 83 1.26 4.99 -11.24
N GLN A 84 2.14 5.38 -12.16
CA GLN A 84 3.00 4.46 -12.90
C GLN A 84 4.46 4.60 -12.48
N THR A 85 4.98 5.83 -12.48
CA THR A 85 6.41 6.10 -12.23
C THR A 85 6.65 6.65 -10.82
N GLU A 86 7.91 6.59 -10.37
CA GLU A 86 8.29 7.17 -9.07
C GLU A 86 8.15 8.70 -9.08
N GLU A 87 8.33 9.35 -10.23
CA GLU A 87 8.08 10.77 -10.40
C GLU A 87 6.61 11.12 -10.21
N GLU A 88 5.69 10.33 -10.78
CA GLU A 88 4.25 10.49 -10.56
C GLU A 88 3.89 10.31 -9.08
N LEU A 89 4.48 9.31 -8.41
CA LEU A 89 4.29 9.12 -6.97
C LEU A 89 4.77 10.33 -6.18
N TYR A 90 5.94 10.85 -6.51
CA TYR A 90 6.49 12.05 -5.85
C TYR A 90 5.56 13.25 -5.97
N GLU A 91 5.02 13.49 -7.17
CA GLU A 91 4.07 14.58 -7.42
C GLU A 91 2.73 14.38 -6.68
N LEU A 92 2.24 13.15 -6.58
CA LEU A 92 1.06 12.84 -5.76
C LEU A 92 1.30 13.17 -4.28
N ILE A 93 2.44 12.77 -3.73
CA ILE A 93 2.79 13.07 -2.33
C ILE A 93 2.86 14.58 -2.11
N LYS A 94 3.49 15.33 -3.03
CA LYS A 94 3.55 16.79 -2.98
C LYS A 94 2.17 17.46 -3.05
N PHE A 95 1.30 16.92 -3.90
CA PHE A 95 -0.05 17.46 -4.09
C PHE A 95 -0.93 17.26 -2.85
N PHE A 96 -0.98 16.02 -2.34
CA PHE A 96 -1.82 15.68 -1.19
C PHE A 96 -1.27 16.19 0.15
N LYS A 97 0.03 16.40 0.25
CA LYS A 97 0.72 16.86 1.48
C LYS A 97 0.32 16.03 2.69
N PRO A 98 0.45 14.70 2.65
CA PRO A 98 0.06 13.85 3.76
C PRO A 98 0.90 14.13 5.00
N ASP A 99 0.31 13.94 6.16
CA ASP A 99 0.97 14.09 7.45
C ASP A 99 1.75 12.84 7.84
N ILE A 100 1.28 11.66 7.39
CA ILE A 100 1.80 10.36 7.81
C ILE A 100 2.00 9.45 6.60
N ARG A 101 3.16 8.79 6.57
CA ARG A 101 3.48 7.73 5.62
C ARG A 101 3.58 6.40 6.34
N ILE A 102 2.85 5.39 5.86
CA ILE A 102 2.92 4.03 6.36
C ILE A 102 3.88 3.23 5.48
N LEU A 103 4.90 2.65 6.11
CA LEU A 103 5.85 1.72 5.49
C LEU A 103 5.90 0.40 6.27
N GLY A 104 6.26 -0.69 5.61
CA GLY A 104 6.59 -1.92 6.31
C GLY A 104 7.89 -1.80 7.11
N GLU A 105 8.03 -2.54 8.19
CA GLU A 105 9.23 -2.53 9.04
C GLU A 105 10.52 -2.93 8.30
N ASP A 106 10.41 -3.62 7.17
CA ASP A 106 11.53 -3.94 6.28
C ASP A 106 12.17 -2.70 5.63
N TYR A 107 11.53 -1.53 5.73
CA TYR A 107 12.09 -0.24 5.32
C TYR A 107 12.87 0.48 6.43
N ILE A 108 12.89 -0.03 7.65
CA ILE A 108 13.68 0.56 8.75
C ILE A 108 15.15 0.55 8.34
N GLY A 109 15.80 1.73 8.42
CA GLY A 109 17.19 1.93 8.03
C GLY A 109 17.44 2.00 6.52
N LYS A 110 16.41 1.84 5.68
CA LYS A 110 16.50 2.11 4.24
C LYS A 110 16.14 3.57 3.97
N GLU A 111 17.01 4.25 3.26
CA GLU A 111 16.80 5.65 2.88
C GLU A 111 16.40 5.82 1.42
N ASP A 112 16.29 4.72 0.68
CA ASP A 112 16.00 4.73 -0.75
C ASP A 112 14.51 4.44 -1.01
N PHE A 113 13.69 5.46 -0.79
CA PHE A 113 12.28 5.45 -1.16
C PHE A 113 11.81 6.84 -1.61
N THR A 114 10.93 6.86 -2.58
CA THR A 114 10.39 8.10 -3.17
C THR A 114 9.72 8.98 -2.12
N GLY A 115 10.07 10.26 -2.09
CA GLY A 115 9.48 11.25 -1.19
C GLY A 115 10.02 11.23 0.23
N LYS A 116 11.19 10.64 0.48
CA LYS A 116 11.85 10.66 1.78
C LYS A 116 12.19 12.09 2.27
N ASP A 117 12.38 13.00 1.33
CA ASP A 117 12.68 14.43 1.54
C ASP A 117 11.43 15.26 1.86
N LEU A 118 10.23 14.65 1.72
CA LEU A 118 8.97 15.31 2.00
C LEU A 118 8.56 15.14 3.48
N PRO A 119 7.80 16.08 4.07
CA PRO A 119 7.67 16.21 5.51
C PRO A 119 6.73 15.20 6.19
N ALA A 120 6.25 14.15 5.51
CA ALA A 120 5.39 13.15 6.13
C ALA A 120 6.14 12.36 7.22
N LYS A 121 5.53 12.24 8.41
CA LYS A 121 6.05 11.38 9.48
C LYS A 121 5.91 9.91 9.08
N ILE A 122 6.98 9.13 9.20
CA ILE A 122 6.97 7.71 8.88
C ILE A 122 6.51 6.90 10.09
N ILE A 123 5.55 6.00 9.86
CA ILE A 123 5.11 4.97 10.80
C ILE A 123 5.40 3.62 10.16
N TYR A 124 6.13 2.78 10.86
CA TYR A 124 6.44 1.43 10.41
C TYR A 124 5.42 0.43 10.96
N THR A 125 4.90 -0.43 10.08
CA THR A 125 3.99 -1.51 10.45
C THR A 125 4.73 -2.84 10.52
N THR A 126 4.37 -3.67 11.51
CA THR A 126 5.01 -4.97 11.72
C THR A 126 4.69 -5.95 10.60
N ARG A 127 5.65 -6.84 10.31
CA ARG A 127 5.49 -8.02 9.46
C ARG A 127 5.53 -9.33 10.25
N SER A 128 5.38 -9.28 11.55
CA SER A 128 5.39 -10.46 12.43
C SER A 128 4.31 -11.50 12.10
N HIS A 129 3.24 -11.10 11.39
CA HIS A 129 2.21 -12.01 10.87
C HIS A 129 2.72 -13.00 9.83
N GLY A 130 3.90 -12.80 9.24
CA GLY A 130 4.53 -13.70 8.27
C GLY A 130 3.91 -13.73 6.86
N TRP A 131 2.90 -12.90 6.57
CA TRP A 131 2.30 -12.80 5.25
C TRP A 131 3.12 -11.91 4.31
N SER A 132 3.27 -12.36 3.06
CA SER A 132 3.78 -11.55 1.95
C SER A 132 3.18 -12.05 0.63
N THR A 133 3.14 -11.18 -0.38
CA THR A 133 2.68 -11.57 -1.72
C THR A 133 3.55 -12.67 -2.33
N THR A 134 4.87 -12.59 -2.17
CA THR A 134 5.81 -13.61 -2.64
C THR A 134 5.55 -14.96 -1.98
N LYS A 135 5.39 -14.99 -0.65
CA LYS A 135 5.07 -16.23 0.09
C LYS A 135 3.71 -16.79 -0.32
N LEU A 136 2.71 -15.95 -0.53
CA LEU A 136 1.39 -16.38 -0.97
C LEU A 136 1.46 -17.01 -2.37
N LYS A 137 2.17 -16.40 -3.31
CA LYS A 137 2.40 -16.97 -4.66
C LYS A 137 3.08 -18.34 -4.60
N ASP A 138 4.11 -18.48 -3.75
CA ASP A 138 4.81 -19.75 -3.53
C ASP A 138 3.88 -20.84 -2.98
N LEU A 139 3.08 -20.51 -1.98
CA LEU A 139 2.10 -21.45 -1.39
C LEU A 139 1.06 -21.90 -2.40
N ILE A 140 0.52 -20.98 -3.21
CA ILE A 140 -0.44 -21.30 -4.28
C ILE A 140 0.21 -22.24 -5.30
N THR A 141 1.43 -21.93 -5.77
CA THR A 141 2.16 -22.76 -6.72
C THR A 141 2.38 -24.17 -6.19
N LYS A 142 2.86 -24.30 -4.95
CA LYS A 142 3.11 -25.60 -4.31
C LYS A 142 1.83 -26.42 -4.18
N GLN A 143 0.73 -25.80 -3.80
CA GLN A 143 -0.56 -26.50 -3.69
C GLN A 143 -1.07 -26.94 -5.04
N THR A 144 -0.99 -26.08 -6.06
CA THR A 144 -1.42 -26.39 -7.42
C THR A 144 -0.63 -27.56 -8.02
N VAL A 145 0.70 -27.53 -7.89
CA VAL A 145 1.58 -28.62 -8.40
C VAL A 145 1.32 -29.93 -7.66
N LYS A 146 1.07 -29.89 -6.35
CA LYS A 146 0.71 -31.09 -5.58
C LYS A 146 -0.58 -31.74 -6.06
N GLN A 147 -1.57 -30.93 -6.45
CA GLN A 147 -2.86 -31.42 -6.95
C GLN A 147 -2.81 -31.83 -8.43
N ASN A 148 -1.98 -31.15 -9.23
CA ASN A 148 -1.79 -31.44 -10.66
C ASN A 148 -0.28 -31.37 -11.00
N PRO A 149 0.48 -32.48 -10.84
CA PRO A 149 1.92 -32.50 -11.09
C PRO A 149 2.32 -32.16 -12.53
N ASP A 150 1.42 -32.34 -13.48
CA ASP A 150 1.70 -32.12 -14.91
C ASP A 150 1.46 -30.67 -15.36
N ILE A 151 0.89 -29.83 -14.53
CA ILE A 151 0.53 -28.43 -14.88
C ILE A 151 1.75 -27.61 -15.39
N LEU A 152 2.96 -27.93 -14.94
CA LEU A 152 4.18 -27.25 -15.38
C LEU A 152 4.76 -27.80 -16.68
N LYS A 153 4.21 -28.91 -17.21
CA LYS A 153 4.64 -29.54 -18.47
C LYS A 153 3.84 -29.06 -19.67
N GLU A 154 2.68 -28.44 -19.42
CA GLU A 154 1.85 -27.83 -20.48
C GLU A 154 2.44 -26.45 -20.83
N LYS A 155 3.24 -26.44 -21.93
CA LYS A 155 3.72 -25.22 -22.59
C LYS A 155 3.16 -25.15 -23.99
#